data_1c4990063df731fb4655becaf1475ec0
#
_entry.id   1c4990063df731fb4655becaf1475ec0
#
_cell.length_a   1.000
_cell.length_b   1.000
_cell.length_c   1.000
_cell.angle_alpha   90.00
_cell.angle_beta   90.00
_cell.angle_gamma   90.00
#
_symmetry.space_group_name_H-M   'P 1'
#
loop_
_entity.id
_entity.type
_entity.pdbx_description
1 polymer ?
#
loop_
_entity_poly.entity_id
_entity_poly.type
_entity_poly.pdbx_seq_one_letter_code
_entity_poly.pdbx_strand_id
1 'polypeptide(L)'
;MGTVQQGQSPEEFIADYAKAAELSLATGAKILEANLSCPNIGNEGLVCYNIDTTAQVVKAIRAVIGSVPLILKVGYYKDDAPVRELASVVAEYADGISAINTVQAAIVDEAGAQALPGPNRARSGVCGHCIKWAGLEMTQRIEKARAALGAHFAILGCGGVTFPQDFKEYRERGADVVMSATGAMWNPYLAKEIREAY
;
A
#
# COMPACT_ATOMS: atom_id res chain seq x y z
N MET A 1 8.47 10.32 -0.01
CA MET A 1 7.10 10.69 0.44
C MET A 1 6.99 12.18 0.47
N GLY A 2 6.08 12.74 -0.33
CA GLY A 2 5.72 14.14 -0.23
C GLY A 2 4.99 14.39 1.10
N THR A 3 5.36 15.42 1.82
CA THR A 3 4.58 15.91 2.95
C THR A 3 3.69 17.02 2.44
N VAL A 4 2.37 16.83 2.54
CA VAL A 4 1.43 17.91 2.25
C VAL A 4 1.69 19.06 3.21
N GLN A 5 2.06 20.20 2.67
CA GLN A 5 2.16 21.44 3.45
C GLN A 5 0.83 22.19 3.37
N GLN A 6 0.45 22.84 4.45
CA GLN A 6 -0.76 23.65 4.47
C GLN A 6 -0.66 24.76 3.40
N GLY A 7 -1.60 24.80 2.47
CA GLY A 7 -1.62 25.74 1.36
C GLY A 7 -0.88 25.28 0.09
N GLN A 8 -0.39 24.04 0.04
CA GLN A 8 0.23 23.47 -1.16
C GLN A 8 -0.81 23.28 -2.27
N SER A 9 -0.49 23.67 -3.50
CA SER A 9 -1.36 23.41 -4.66
C SER A 9 -1.32 21.94 -5.07
N PRO A 10 -2.33 21.43 -5.80
CA PRO A 10 -2.31 20.08 -6.35
C PRO A 10 -1.06 19.82 -7.23
N GLU A 11 -0.65 20.80 -8.00
CA GLU A 11 0.52 20.71 -8.90
C GLU A 11 1.82 20.59 -8.08
N GLU A 12 1.98 21.38 -7.02
CA GLU A 12 3.13 21.30 -6.11
C GLU A 12 3.18 19.94 -5.39
N PHE A 13 2.02 19.42 -4.98
CA PHE A 13 1.91 18.10 -4.37
C PHE A 13 2.36 16.99 -5.32
N ILE A 14 1.91 17.01 -6.58
CA ILE A 14 2.30 16.04 -7.59
C ILE A 14 3.80 16.16 -7.91
N ALA A 15 4.30 17.39 -8.04
CA ALA A 15 5.72 17.66 -8.30
C ALA A 15 6.64 17.15 -7.18
N ASP A 16 6.19 17.19 -5.92
CA ASP A 16 6.94 16.66 -4.78
C ASP A 16 7.10 15.14 -4.84
N TYR A 17 6.09 14.38 -5.27
CA TYR A 17 6.21 12.95 -5.52
C TYR A 17 7.23 12.64 -6.63
N ALA A 18 7.18 13.40 -7.73
CA ALA A 18 8.14 13.25 -8.82
C ALA A 18 9.57 13.57 -8.35
N LYS A 19 9.75 14.63 -7.55
CA LYS A 19 11.05 15.00 -6.98
C LYS A 19 11.57 13.95 -6.00
N ALA A 20 10.72 13.39 -5.15
CA ALA A 20 11.09 12.30 -4.25
C ALA A 20 11.54 11.05 -5.03
N ALA A 21 10.87 10.73 -6.13
CA ALA A 21 11.24 9.62 -7.02
C ALA A 21 12.60 9.87 -7.71
N GLU A 22 12.85 11.07 -8.23
CA GLU A 22 14.14 11.48 -8.80
C GLU A 22 15.28 11.30 -7.80
N LEU A 23 15.10 11.82 -6.57
CA LEU A 23 16.10 11.70 -5.51
C LEU A 23 16.34 10.25 -5.10
N SER A 24 15.28 9.42 -5.08
CA SER A 24 15.41 8.00 -4.79
C SER A 24 16.20 7.26 -5.88
N LEU A 25 15.98 7.60 -7.16
CA LEU A 25 16.80 7.07 -8.26
C LEU A 25 18.27 7.43 -8.14
N ALA A 26 18.57 8.64 -7.72
CA ALA A 26 19.95 9.11 -7.54
C ALA A 26 20.73 8.28 -6.51
N THR A 27 20.06 7.54 -5.61
CA THR A 27 20.70 6.58 -4.69
C THR A 27 21.08 5.25 -5.34
N GLY A 28 20.71 5.03 -6.61
CA GLY A 28 20.93 3.78 -7.32
C GLY A 28 19.83 2.74 -7.13
N ALA A 29 18.66 3.14 -6.60
CA ALA A 29 17.51 2.24 -6.42
C ALA A 29 17.08 1.63 -7.77
N LYS A 30 16.77 0.33 -7.75
CA LYS A 30 16.38 -0.46 -8.94
C LYS A 30 14.89 -0.71 -9.04
N ILE A 31 14.16 -0.47 -7.96
CA ILE A 31 12.70 -0.56 -7.84
C ILE A 31 12.28 0.57 -6.92
N LEU A 32 11.19 1.24 -7.22
CA LEU A 32 10.60 2.25 -6.35
C LEU A 32 9.20 1.81 -5.90
N GLU A 33 8.89 2.06 -4.63
CA GLU A 33 7.53 1.94 -4.10
C GLU A 33 7.01 3.33 -3.70
N ALA A 34 5.95 3.80 -4.35
CA ALA A 34 5.27 5.03 -3.99
C ALA A 34 4.22 4.75 -2.92
N ASN A 35 4.37 5.34 -1.73
CA ASN A 35 3.37 5.23 -0.67
C ASN A 35 2.24 6.23 -0.88
N LEU A 36 1.10 5.74 -1.37
CA LEU A 36 -0.13 6.52 -1.62
C LEU A 36 -1.15 6.41 -0.48
N SER A 37 -0.80 5.72 0.59
CA SER A 37 -1.67 5.47 1.75
C SER A 37 -1.23 6.23 3.01
N CYS A 38 -0.52 7.35 2.84
CA CYS A 38 -0.19 8.22 3.95
C CYS A 38 -1.39 9.13 4.30
N PRO A 39 -1.83 9.18 5.58
CA PRO A 39 -2.98 9.99 6.00
C PRO A 39 -2.68 11.49 6.12
N ASN A 40 -1.62 11.98 5.48
CA ASN A 40 -1.12 13.34 5.67
C ASN A 40 -1.87 14.42 4.85
N ILE A 41 -2.90 14.04 4.13
CA ILE A 41 -3.71 15.00 3.37
C ILE A 41 -4.95 15.34 4.20
N GLY A 42 -4.82 16.27 5.13
CA GLY A 42 -5.91 16.93 5.84
C GLY A 42 -7.18 16.07 6.07
N ASN A 43 -8.35 16.61 5.77
CA ASN A 43 -9.64 15.93 5.91
C ASN A 43 -10.02 15.04 4.72
N GLU A 44 -9.21 14.93 3.68
CA GLU A 44 -9.58 14.29 2.41
C GLU A 44 -9.21 12.79 2.30
N GLY A 45 -8.58 12.22 3.33
CA GLY A 45 -8.25 10.80 3.34
C GLY A 45 -6.91 10.46 2.67
N LEU A 46 -6.76 9.21 2.23
CA LEU A 46 -5.52 8.73 1.59
C LEU A 46 -5.49 9.13 0.12
N VAL A 47 -4.29 9.43 -0.42
CA VAL A 47 -4.10 9.73 -1.86
C VAL A 47 -4.71 8.64 -2.74
N CYS A 48 -4.49 7.38 -2.39
CA CYS A 48 -4.99 6.24 -3.15
C CYS A 48 -6.52 6.16 -3.25
N TYR A 49 -7.28 6.88 -2.42
CA TYR A 49 -8.75 6.90 -2.51
C TYR A 49 -9.28 7.91 -3.53
N ASN A 50 -8.44 8.83 -3.98
CA ASN A 50 -8.75 9.71 -5.12
C ASN A 50 -8.00 9.19 -6.35
N ILE A 51 -8.72 8.50 -7.25
CA ILE A 51 -8.11 7.83 -8.40
C ILE A 51 -7.52 8.84 -9.39
N ASP A 52 -8.14 10.00 -9.60
CA ASP A 52 -7.63 11.04 -10.49
C ASP A 52 -6.30 11.59 -9.98
N THR A 53 -6.21 11.91 -8.69
CA THR A 53 -4.97 12.35 -8.05
C THR A 53 -3.92 11.24 -8.11
N THR A 54 -4.30 9.99 -7.84
CA THR A 54 -3.43 8.82 -7.97
C THR A 54 -2.84 8.73 -9.37
N ALA A 55 -3.67 8.82 -10.41
CA ALA A 55 -3.21 8.74 -11.80
C ALA A 55 -2.22 9.86 -12.14
N GLN A 56 -2.49 11.10 -11.71
CA GLN A 56 -1.60 12.23 -11.92
C GLN A 56 -0.24 12.04 -11.23
N VAL A 57 -0.24 11.62 -9.97
CA VAL A 57 0.99 11.32 -9.20
C VAL A 57 1.79 10.22 -9.89
N VAL A 58 1.15 9.13 -10.27
CA VAL A 58 1.82 7.98 -10.90
C VAL A 58 2.42 8.35 -12.27
N LYS A 59 1.70 9.13 -13.08
CA LYS A 59 2.20 9.68 -14.35
C LYS A 59 3.43 10.58 -14.13
N ALA A 60 3.39 11.46 -13.15
CA ALA A 60 4.51 12.35 -12.84
C ALA A 60 5.75 11.57 -12.36
N ILE A 61 5.56 10.56 -11.51
CA ILE A 61 6.64 9.65 -11.10
C ILE A 61 7.20 8.92 -12.33
N ARG A 62 6.36 8.30 -13.16
CA ARG A 62 6.77 7.55 -14.35
C ARG A 62 7.58 8.41 -15.32
N ALA A 63 7.22 9.67 -15.48
CA ALA A 63 7.94 10.61 -16.35
C ALA A 63 9.40 10.83 -15.94
N VAL A 64 9.71 10.77 -14.65
CA VAL A 64 11.08 10.98 -14.15
C VAL A 64 11.86 9.68 -13.97
N ILE A 65 11.20 8.55 -13.71
CA ILE A 65 11.89 7.27 -13.46
C ILE A 65 12.07 6.41 -14.71
N GLY A 66 11.41 6.75 -15.82
CA GLY A 66 11.49 5.98 -17.08
C GLY A 66 11.00 4.54 -16.91
N SER A 67 11.85 3.56 -17.22
CA SER A 67 11.54 2.13 -17.17
C SER A 67 11.81 1.46 -15.82
N VAL A 68 12.22 2.19 -14.80
CA VAL A 68 12.44 1.61 -13.46
C VAL A 68 11.11 1.11 -12.89
N PRO A 69 11.05 -0.13 -12.37
CA PRO A 69 9.81 -0.69 -11.82
C PRO A 69 9.22 0.18 -10.71
N LEU A 70 7.92 0.47 -10.82
CA LEU A 70 7.15 1.28 -9.89
C LEU A 70 6.04 0.45 -9.25
N ILE A 71 6.07 0.34 -7.94
CA ILE A 71 5.05 -0.30 -7.13
C ILE A 71 4.22 0.77 -6.42
N LEU A 72 2.90 0.60 -6.36
CA LEU A 72 2.01 1.51 -5.63
C LEU A 72 1.59 0.88 -4.31
N LYS A 73 2.00 1.47 -3.17
CA LYS A 73 1.52 1.06 -1.85
C LYS A 73 0.21 1.75 -1.53
N VAL A 74 -0.84 0.95 -1.30
CA VAL A 74 -2.21 1.43 -1.11
C VAL A 74 -2.84 0.95 0.20
N GLY A 75 -3.93 1.61 0.61
CA GLY A 75 -4.74 1.22 1.75
C GLY A 75 -5.77 0.14 1.42
N TYR A 76 -6.64 -0.16 2.39
CA TYR A 76 -7.78 -1.06 2.20
C TYR A 76 -8.95 -0.30 1.58
N TYR A 77 -9.48 -0.76 0.47
CA TYR A 77 -10.69 -0.22 -0.16
C TYR A 77 -11.91 -1.02 0.30
N LYS A 78 -13.01 -0.33 0.59
CA LYS A 78 -14.27 -0.98 0.99
C LYS A 78 -15.01 -1.59 -0.20
N ASP A 79 -14.93 -0.94 -1.36
CA ASP A 79 -15.70 -1.25 -2.56
C ASP A 79 -14.81 -1.74 -3.71
N ASP A 80 -15.38 -2.54 -4.61
CA ASP A 80 -14.66 -3.10 -5.76
C ASP A 80 -14.44 -2.11 -6.89
N ALA A 81 -15.31 -1.09 -7.04
CA ALA A 81 -15.19 -0.14 -8.14
C ALA A 81 -13.86 0.61 -8.10
N PRO A 82 -13.46 1.24 -6.98
CA PRO A 82 -12.14 1.89 -6.89
C PRO A 82 -10.96 0.93 -7.07
N VAL A 83 -11.10 -0.35 -6.68
CA VAL A 83 -10.04 -1.36 -6.92
C VAL A 83 -9.85 -1.61 -8.42
N ARG A 84 -10.94 -1.69 -9.20
CA ARG A 84 -10.86 -1.83 -10.66
C ARG A 84 -10.26 -0.60 -11.33
N GLU A 85 -10.64 0.60 -10.90
CA GLU A 85 -10.08 1.86 -11.40
C GLU A 85 -8.57 1.96 -11.10
N LEU A 86 -8.16 1.64 -9.87
CA LEU A 86 -6.75 1.56 -9.49
C LEU A 86 -5.99 0.54 -10.38
N ALA A 87 -6.55 -0.64 -10.58
CA ALA A 87 -5.93 -1.66 -11.43
C ALA A 87 -5.73 -1.18 -12.87
N SER A 88 -6.66 -0.37 -13.41
CA SER A 88 -6.50 0.26 -14.73
C SER A 88 -5.36 1.28 -14.75
N VAL A 89 -5.23 2.13 -13.72
CA VAL A 89 -4.10 3.07 -13.59
C VAL A 89 -2.77 2.34 -13.52
N VAL A 90 -2.71 1.23 -12.75
CA VAL A 90 -1.49 0.45 -12.62
C VAL A 90 -1.12 -0.24 -13.92
N ALA A 91 -2.09 -0.83 -14.62
CA ALA A 91 -1.87 -1.48 -15.91
C ALA A 91 -1.26 -0.54 -16.97
N GLU A 92 -1.54 0.77 -16.85
CA GLU A 92 -1.04 1.77 -17.80
C GLU A 92 0.29 2.41 -17.37
N TYR A 93 0.50 2.65 -16.06
CA TYR A 93 1.58 3.52 -15.58
C TYR A 93 2.50 2.91 -14.52
N ALA A 94 2.19 1.75 -13.97
CA ALA A 94 2.99 1.14 -12.91
C ALA A 94 3.20 -0.37 -13.16
N ASP A 95 4.02 -1.00 -12.34
CA ASP A 95 4.44 -2.39 -12.51
C ASP A 95 3.88 -3.30 -11.40
N GLY A 96 3.23 -2.72 -10.39
CA GLY A 96 2.63 -3.52 -9.32
C GLY A 96 1.85 -2.73 -8.29
N ILE A 97 1.06 -3.47 -7.50
CA ILE A 97 0.31 -2.98 -6.35
C ILE A 97 0.79 -3.70 -5.10
N SER A 98 1.18 -2.94 -4.08
CA SER A 98 1.48 -3.42 -2.73
C SER A 98 0.29 -3.10 -1.81
N ALA A 99 -0.45 -4.11 -1.37
CA ALA A 99 -1.65 -3.97 -0.54
C ALA A 99 -1.61 -4.98 0.62
N ILE A 100 -1.88 -4.48 1.83
CA ILE A 100 -2.38 -3.17 2.22
C ILE A 100 -1.39 -2.45 3.14
N ASN A 101 -1.61 -1.13 3.35
CA ASN A 101 -1.03 -0.42 4.47
C ASN A 101 -1.86 -0.75 5.74
N THR A 102 -1.91 0.12 6.73
CA THR A 102 -2.69 -0.08 7.96
C THR A 102 -4.20 0.08 7.72
N VAL A 103 -5.00 -0.53 8.60
CA VAL A 103 -6.45 -0.33 8.65
C VAL A 103 -6.79 0.69 9.73
N GLN A 104 -7.54 1.73 9.38
CA GLN A 104 -7.94 2.78 10.33
C GLN A 104 -9.04 2.27 11.27
N ALA A 105 -8.76 2.23 12.57
CA ALA A 105 -9.72 1.81 13.59
C ALA A 105 -9.72 2.73 14.81
N ALA A 106 -10.80 2.71 15.58
CA ALA A 106 -10.83 3.28 16.91
C ALA A 106 -9.96 2.43 17.84
N ILE A 107 -9.10 3.07 18.62
CA ILE A 107 -8.22 2.39 19.57
C ILE A 107 -8.72 2.72 20.97
N VAL A 108 -9.29 1.71 21.62
CA VAL A 108 -9.90 1.84 22.94
C VAL A 108 -9.22 0.90 23.95
N ASP A 109 -9.25 1.27 25.20
CA ASP A 109 -8.85 0.43 26.32
C ASP A 109 -9.96 -0.55 26.73
N GLU A 110 -9.74 -1.31 27.79
CA GLU A 110 -10.71 -2.29 28.33
C GLU A 110 -12.02 -1.64 28.82
N ALA A 111 -11.99 -0.37 29.17
CA ALA A 111 -13.17 0.39 29.59
C ALA A 111 -13.89 1.06 28.40
N GLY A 112 -13.38 0.90 27.16
CA GLY A 112 -13.93 1.53 25.98
C GLY A 112 -13.54 3.00 25.79
N ALA A 113 -12.61 3.52 26.62
CA ALA A 113 -12.09 4.87 26.47
C ALA A 113 -10.94 4.92 25.46
N GLN A 114 -10.63 6.15 24.97
CA GLN A 114 -9.49 6.34 24.06
C GLN A 114 -8.19 5.84 24.69
N ALA A 115 -7.55 4.82 24.08
CA ALA A 115 -6.32 4.25 24.59
C ALA A 115 -5.05 5.05 24.23
N LEU A 116 -5.03 5.75 23.08
CA LEU A 116 -3.86 6.51 22.67
C LEU A 116 -3.86 7.91 23.28
N PRO A 117 -2.76 8.36 23.89
CA PRO A 117 -2.71 9.66 24.56
C PRO A 117 -2.71 10.81 23.53
N GLY A 118 -3.31 11.94 23.91
CA GLY A 118 -3.32 13.19 23.16
C GLY A 118 -4.62 13.45 22.40
N PRO A 119 -4.87 14.70 22.01
CA PRO A 119 -6.04 15.09 21.26
C PRO A 119 -6.02 14.48 19.85
N ASN A 120 -7.21 14.23 19.29
CA ASN A 120 -7.41 13.71 17.92
C ASN A 120 -6.77 12.34 17.64
N ARG A 121 -6.56 11.51 18.68
CA ARG A 121 -5.99 10.17 18.57
C ARG A 121 -6.95 9.03 18.88
N ALA A 122 -8.26 9.29 18.79
CA ALA A 122 -9.28 8.26 18.96
C ALA A 122 -9.19 7.17 17.87
N ARG A 123 -8.62 7.50 16.70
CA ARG A 123 -8.38 6.55 15.61
C ARG A 123 -6.90 6.53 15.24
N SER A 124 -6.42 5.34 14.82
CA SER A 124 -5.06 5.15 14.32
C SER A 124 -5.02 4.02 13.31
N GLY A 125 -3.92 3.94 12.55
CA GLY A 125 -3.65 2.82 11.67
C GLY A 125 -3.24 1.58 12.47
N VAL A 126 -4.01 0.51 12.34
CA VAL A 126 -3.74 -0.79 12.95
C VAL A 126 -2.97 -1.66 11.98
N CYS A 127 -1.92 -2.32 12.45
CA CYS A 127 -1.12 -3.28 11.70
C CYS A 127 -0.97 -4.60 12.48
N GLY A 128 -0.22 -5.56 11.92
CA GLY A 128 0.01 -6.87 12.50
C GLY A 128 -1.08 -7.89 12.16
N HIS A 129 -1.10 -9.02 12.85
CA HIS A 129 -1.93 -10.17 12.48
C HIS A 129 -3.43 -9.87 12.40
N CYS A 130 -3.91 -8.96 13.23
CA CYS A 130 -5.33 -8.59 13.28
C CYS A 130 -5.88 -7.98 11.98
N ILE A 131 -5.03 -7.51 11.05
CA ILE A 131 -5.46 -7.01 9.73
C ILE A 131 -5.26 -8.01 8.59
N LYS A 132 -4.88 -9.26 8.87
CA LYS A 132 -4.64 -10.29 7.84
C LYS A 132 -5.85 -10.50 6.94
N TRP A 133 -7.05 -10.52 7.50
CA TRP A 133 -8.29 -10.65 6.72
C TRP A 133 -8.42 -9.59 5.63
N ALA A 134 -8.09 -8.34 5.94
CA ALA A 134 -8.17 -7.23 5.00
C ALA A 134 -7.09 -7.33 3.90
N GLY A 135 -5.88 -7.76 4.26
CA GLY A 135 -4.81 -7.99 3.30
C GLY A 135 -5.15 -9.12 2.31
N LEU A 136 -5.66 -10.24 2.81
CA LEU A 136 -6.09 -11.37 1.98
C LEU A 136 -7.26 -11.00 1.05
N GLU A 137 -8.25 -10.28 1.56
CA GLU A 137 -9.39 -9.82 0.78
C GLU A 137 -8.93 -8.87 -0.33
N MET A 138 -8.11 -7.86 -0.01
CA MET A 138 -7.59 -6.93 -1.01
C MET A 138 -6.76 -7.62 -2.08
N THR A 139 -5.88 -8.56 -1.71
CA THR A 139 -5.09 -9.35 -2.66
C THR A 139 -6.01 -10.06 -3.65
N GLN A 140 -7.05 -10.73 -3.18
CA GLN A 140 -8.00 -11.44 -4.04
C GLN A 140 -8.80 -10.49 -4.94
N ARG A 141 -9.19 -9.33 -4.44
CA ARG A 141 -9.94 -8.31 -5.21
C ARG A 141 -9.07 -7.68 -6.31
N ILE A 142 -7.79 -7.41 -6.01
CA ILE A 142 -6.83 -6.92 -7.01
C ILE A 142 -6.58 -7.99 -8.07
N GLU A 143 -6.44 -9.26 -7.68
CA GLU A 143 -6.26 -10.36 -8.64
C GLU A 143 -7.46 -10.50 -9.59
N LYS A 144 -8.68 -10.41 -9.06
CA LYS A 144 -9.89 -10.41 -9.91
C LYS A 144 -9.93 -9.22 -10.88
N ALA A 145 -9.50 -8.03 -10.43
CA ALA A 145 -9.44 -6.84 -11.28
C ALA A 145 -8.36 -6.99 -12.36
N ARG A 146 -7.15 -7.49 -11.99
CA ARG A 146 -6.05 -7.78 -12.91
C ARG A 146 -6.48 -8.77 -14.00
N ALA A 147 -7.12 -9.88 -13.60
CA ALA A 147 -7.61 -10.90 -14.52
C ALA A 147 -8.69 -10.36 -15.47
N ALA A 148 -9.63 -9.58 -14.96
CA ALA A 148 -10.70 -8.97 -15.77
C ALA A 148 -10.16 -7.97 -16.82
N LEU A 149 -9.03 -7.32 -16.55
CA LEU A 149 -8.36 -6.41 -17.49
C LEU A 149 -7.42 -7.15 -18.47
N GLY A 150 -7.11 -8.42 -18.24
CA GLY A 150 -6.05 -9.13 -18.96
C GLY A 150 -4.69 -8.47 -18.78
N ALA A 151 -4.47 -7.78 -17.63
CA ALA A 151 -3.28 -6.99 -17.37
C ALA A 151 -2.17 -7.81 -16.72
N HIS A 152 -0.93 -7.32 -16.85
CA HIS A 152 0.28 -7.95 -16.31
C HIS A 152 1.02 -6.97 -15.40
N PHE A 153 0.65 -6.92 -14.13
CA PHE A 153 1.38 -6.21 -13.08
C PHE A 153 1.51 -7.10 -11.83
N ALA A 154 2.51 -6.86 -11.01
CA ALA A 154 2.75 -7.65 -9.81
C ALA A 154 1.77 -7.31 -8.68
N ILE A 155 1.35 -8.30 -7.91
CA ILE A 155 0.56 -8.15 -6.68
C ILE A 155 1.44 -8.49 -5.48
N LEU A 156 1.74 -7.50 -4.65
CA LEU A 156 2.51 -7.67 -3.44
C LEU A 156 1.54 -7.68 -2.24
N GLY A 157 1.22 -8.88 -1.75
CA GLY A 157 0.32 -9.08 -0.62
C GLY A 157 0.99 -8.70 0.70
N CYS A 158 0.38 -7.80 1.45
CA CYS A 158 0.89 -7.29 2.73
C CYS A 158 -0.24 -7.08 3.72
N GLY A 159 0.02 -7.39 5.00
CA GLY A 159 -0.91 -7.20 6.10
C GLY A 159 -1.11 -8.46 6.92
N GLY A 160 -0.59 -8.45 8.15
CA GLY A 160 -0.80 -9.53 9.10
C GLY A 160 -0.06 -10.86 8.82
N VAL A 161 0.90 -10.87 7.92
CA VAL A 161 1.77 -12.04 7.67
C VAL A 161 2.69 -12.23 8.87
N THR A 162 2.46 -13.30 9.64
CA THR A 162 3.11 -13.56 10.93
C THR A 162 3.65 -14.99 11.02
N PHE A 163 3.01 -15.93 10.33
CA PHE A 163 3.36 -17.35 10.33
C PHE A 163 3.61 -17.85 8.90
N PRO A 164 4.38 -18.95 8.70
CA PRO A 164 4.59 -19.53 7.38
C PRO A 164 3.31 -19.83 6.60
N GLN A 165 2.26 -20.27 7.28
CA GLN A 165 0.96 -20.54 6.67
C GLN A 165 0.34 -19.29 6.01
N ASP A 166 0.57 -18.09 6.57
CA ASP A 166 0.05 -16.85 6.01
C ASP A 166 0.61 -16.58 4.60
N PHE A 167 1.88 -16.94 4.36
CA PHE A 167 2.48 -16.88 3.02
C PHE A 167 1.69 -17.69 1.99
N LYS A 168 1.37 -18.94 2.33
CA LYS A 168 0.59 -19.83 1.46
C LYS A 168 -0.79 -19.23 1.15
N GLU A 169 -1.49 -18.75 2.18
CA GLU A 169 -2.82 -18.15 2.00
C GLU A 169 -2.79 -16.92 1.06
N TYR A 170 -1.78 -16.08 1.15
CA TYR A 170 -1.61 -14.96 0.23
C TYR A 170 -1.31 -15.42 -1.21
N ARG A 171 -0.45 -16.44 -1.38
CA ARG A 171 -0.18 -17.04 -2.70
C ARG A 171 -1.44 -17.61 -3.34
N GLU A 172 -2.26 -18.31 -2.57
CA GLU A 172 -3.55 -18.88 -3.01
C GLU A 172 -4.57 -17.79 -3.40
N ARG A 173 -4.43 -16.57 -2.87
CA ARG A 173 -5.25 -15.40 -3.22
C ARG A 173 -4.71 -14.61 -4.41
N GLY A 174 -3.61 -15.04 -5.03
CA GLY A 174 -3.04 -14.44 -6.23
C GLY A 174 -1.92 -13.43 -5.99
N ALA A 175 -1.35 -13.36 -4.78
CA ALA A 175 -0.15 -12.57 -4.56
C ALA A 175 1.05 -13.17 -5.31
N ASP A 176 1.78 -12.35 -6.05
CA ASP A 176 3.05 -12.73 -6.69
C ASP A 176 4.20 -12.69 -5.69
N VAL A 177 4.15 -11.71 -4.79
CA VAL A 177 5.10 -11.52 -3.68
C VAL A 177 4.32 -11.37 -2.38
N VAL A 178 4.86 -11.86 -1.27
CA VAL A 178 4.27 -11.71 0.06
C VAL A 178 5.24 -10.94 0.96
N MET A 179 4.72 -9.92 1.65
CA MET A 179 5.49 -9.02 2.48
C MET A 179 5.05 -9.10 3.94
N SER A 180 6.03 -9.06 4.84
CA SER A 180 5.80 -8.98 6.29
C SER A 180 6.55 -7.77 6.87
N ALA A 181 5.89 -7.05 7.78
CA ALA A 181 6.53 -6.00 8.58
C ALA A 181 6.52 -6.40 10.06
N THR A 182 5.37 -6.27 10.74
CA THR A 182 5.24 -6.58 12.18
C THR A 182 5.63 -8.02 12.49
N GLY A 183 5.24 -8.99 11.66
CA GLY A 183 5.60 -10.39 11.84
C GLY A 183 7.12 -10.62 11.80
N ALA A 184 7.81 -9.97 10.85
CA ALA A 184 9.27 -10.05 10.73
C ALA A 184 10.01 -9.34 11.89
N MET A 185 9.40 -8.32 12.51
CA MET A 185 9.94 -7.69 13.72
C MET A 185 9.83 -8.62 14.94
N TRP A 186 8.76 -9.40 15.05
CA TRP A 186 8.57 -10.38 16.11
C TRP A 186 9.42 -11.64 15.89
N ASN A 187 9.47 -12.13 14.65
CA ASN A 187 10.24 -13.31 14.25
C ASN A 187 11.17 -12.96 13.08
N PRO A 188 12.43 -12.61 13.34
CA PRO A 188 13.42 -12.30 12.28
C PRO A 188 13.71 -13.48 11.35
N TYR A 189 13.36 -14.71 11.76
CA TYR A 189 13.55 -15.92 10.98
C TYR A 189 12.34 -16.29 10.12
N LEU A 190 11.25 -15.52 10.15
CA LEU A 190 10.01 -15.84 9.44
C LEU A 190 10.24 -16.17 7.95
N ALA A 191 11.06 -15.40 7.24
CA ALA A 191 11.36 -15.65 5.83
C ALA A 191 12.13 -16.97 5.62
N LYS A 192 12.99 -17.37 6.57
CA LYS A 192 13.68 -18.67 6.54
C LYS A 192 12.67 -19.79 6.75
N GLU A 193 11.84 -19.67 7.77
CA GLU A 193 10.81 -20.67 8.09
C GLU A 193 9.83 -20.88 6.93
N ILE A 194 9.43 -19.80 6.23
CA ILE A 194 8.61 -19.89 5.02
C ILE A 194 9.31 -20.71 3.94
N ARG A 195 10.60 -20.45 3.67
CA ARG A 195 11.37 -21.19 2.64
C ARG A 195 11.64 -22.65 3.01
N GLU A 196 11.61 -22.99 4.28
CA GLU A 196 11.76 -24.37 4.76
C GLU A 196 10.42 -25.14 4.74
N ALA A 197 9.28 -24.42 4.78
CA ALA A 197 7.94 -25.01 4.77
C ALA A 197 7.38 -25.21 3.35
N TYR A 198 7.88 -24.45 2.36
CA TYR A 198 7.39 -24.39 0.96
C TYR A 198 8.55 -24.25 -0.03
#